data_8339eeae1b0681c858891b8200307006
#
_entry.id   8339eeae1b0681c858891b8200307006
#
_cell.length_a   1.000
_cell.length_b   1.000
_cell.length_c   1.000
_cell.angle_alpha   90.00
_cell.angle_beta   90.00
_cell.angle_gamma   90.00
#
_symmetry.space_group_name_H-M   'P 1'
#
loop_
_entity.id
_entity.type
_entity.pdbx_description
1 polymer ?
#
loop_
_entity_poly.entity_id
_entity_poly.type
_entity_poly.pdbx_seq_one_letter_code
_entity_poly.pdbx_strand_id
1 'polypeptide(L)'
;TVFPDGTICTGRSMNVAPAGCRGANTNGICIENLGNFDVGGDKMNAAQKDVIVRMAAALLKKFKLSPETGITYHAWWTDDGKSLGTYVASRSCKTCPGTAFFGGNTRASYDKNLKPLIVKAMNGTYNVPVKEEEEVTQEQFNKRMDTDLAGLAKQQPRSWSETARKWAEGIGLIKGDDKGNKNYKSFCTREQMVQFLYRFKDMK
;
A
#
# COMPACT_ATOMS: atom_id res chain seq x y z
N THR A 1 11.41 -3.37 -6.59
CA THR A 1 10.10 -2.78 -6.23
C THR A 1 10.18 -2.16 -4.86
N VAL A 2 9.64 -0.95 -4.71
CA VAL A 2 9.47 -0.26 -3.41
C VAL A 2 8.00 -0.33 -3.02
N PHE A 3 7.74 -0.87 -1.84
CA PHE A 3 6.40 -1.00 -1.27
C PHE A 3 6.01 0.22 -0.42
N PRO A 4 4.71 0.43 -0.14
CA PRO A 4 4.25 1.57 0.65
C PRO A 4 4.88 1.66 2.05
N ASP A 5 5.16 0.54 2.70
CA ASP A 5 5.82 0.45 4.02
C ASP A 5 7.34 0.69 3.98
N GLY A 6 7.90 0.97 2.79
CA GLY A 6 9.33 1.13 2.59
C GLY A 6 10.09 -0.18 2.36
N THR A 7 9.44 -1.33 2.36
CA THR A 7 10.09 -2.60 2.01
C THR A 7 10.62 -2.57 0.58
N ILE A 8 11.82 -3.09 0.36
CA ILE A 8 12.44 -3.23 -0.96
C ILE A 8 12.46 -4.71 -1.35
N CYS A 9 11.82 -5.03 -2.48
CA CYS A 9 11.94 -6.35 -3.09
C CYS A 9 12.85 -6.26 -4.32
N THR A 10 13.90 -7.09 -4.35
CA THR A 10 14.81 -7.18 -5.50
C THR A 10 14.22 -8.08 -6.57
N GLY A 11 14.44 -7.71 -7.82
CA GLY A 11 14.03 -8.48 -8.99
C GLY A 11 15.22 -9.07 -9.73
N ARG A 12 15.40 -8.67 -10.99
CA ARG A 12 16.51 -9.14 -11.82
C ARG A 12 17.87 -8.71 -11.27
N SER A 13 18.88 -9.55 -11.48
CA SER A 13 20.28 -9.19 -11.22
C SER A 13 20.65 -7.90 -11.97
N MET A 14 21.51 -7.08 -11.37
CA MET A 14 22.05 -5.86 -12.02
C MET A 14 22.86 -6.15 -13.28
N ASN A 15 23.26 -7.41 -13.51
CA ASN A 15 23.97 -7.83 -14.73
C ASN A 15 23.00 -8.13 -15.89
N VAL A 16 21.69 -8.02 -15.67
CA VAL A 16 20.66 -8.29 -16.68
C VAL A 16 19.86 -7.02 -16.91
N ALA A 17 19.77 -6.58 -18.15
CA ALA A 17 18.98 -5.41 -18.52
C ALA A 17 17.52 -5.57 -18.05
N PRO A 18 16.92 -4.53 -17.45
CA PRO A 18 15.51 -4.56 -17.06
C PRO A 18 14.60 -4.54 -18.30
N ALA A 19 13.33 -4.79 -18.10
CA ALA A 19 12.27 -4.64 -19.10
C ALA A 19 11.24 -3.59 -18.64
N GLY A 20 11.69 -2.42 -18.24
CA GLY A 20 10.86 -1.37 -17.68
C GLY A 20 10.49 -0.27 -18.67
N CYS A 21 11.44 0.16 -19.49
CA CYS A 21 11.25 1.29 -20.40
C CYS A 21 12.06 1.07 -21.68
N ARG A 22 11.39 0.92 -22.81
CA ARG A 22 12.04 0.83 -24.12
C ARG A 22 12.92 2.06 -24.35
N GLY A 23 14.14 1.87 -24.80
CA GLY A 23 15.14 2.92 -24.99
C GLY A 23 15.98 3.25 -23.76
N ALA A 24 15.48 2.98 -22.53
CA ALA A 24 16.20 3.21 -21.28
C ALA A 24 16.65 1.92 -20.57
N ASN A 25 16.36 0.75 -21.12
CA ASN A 25 16.70 -0.52 -20.47
C ASN A 25 18.20 -0.84 -20.50
N THR A 26 18.89 -0.49 -21.59
CA THR A 26 20.33 -0.74 -21.72
C THR A 26 21.11 0.14 -20.74
N ASN A 27 21.94 -0.49 -19.89
CA ASN A 27 22.68 0.16 -18.80
C ASN A 27 21.78 0.88 -17.78
N GLY A 28 20.50 0.54 -17.73
CA GLY A 28 19.53 1.09 -16.80
C GLY A 28 19.23 0.17 -15.63
N ILE A 29 18.78 0.75 -14.52
CA ILE A 29 18.18 0.05 -13.38
C ILE A 29 16.73 0.51 -13.29
N CYS A 30 15.78 -0.43 -13.44
CA CYS A 30 14.36 -0.12 -13.29
C CYS A 30 13.95 -0.22 -11.83
N ILE A 31 13.29 0.83 -11.35
CA ILE A 31 12.71 0.89 -10.00
C ILE A 31 11.20 1.00 -10.15
N GLU A 32 10.50 -0.04 -9.73
CA GLU A 32 9.04 -0.05 -9.65
C GLU A 32 8.61 0.45 -8.27
N ASN A 33 7.71 1.41 -8.24
CA ASN A 33 7.12 1.92 -7.00
C ASN A 33 5.66 1.46 -6.94
N LEU A 34 5.31 0.64 -5.95
CA LEU A 34 3.97 0.08 -5.84
C LEU A 34 2.95 1.18 -5.50
N GLY A 35 2.01 1.39 -6.41
CA GLY A 35 0.93 2.36 -6.32
C GLY A 35 0.64 3.05 -7.66
N ASN A 36 -0.55 3.64 -7.76
CA ASN A 36 -0.94 4.50 -8.87
C ASN A 36 -0.82 5.96 -8.43
N PHE A 37 0.27 6.63 -8.81
CA PHE A 37 0.55 8.01 -8.41
C PHE A 37 0.11 9.04 -9.46
N ASP A 38 -0.89 8.74 -10.27
CA ASP A 38 -1.57 9.74 -11.07
C ASP A 38 -2.47 10.63 -10.19
N VAL A 39 -2.81 11.81 -10.68
CA VAL A 39 -3.74 12.71 -9.98
C VAL A 39 -5.07 11.98 -9.74
N GLY A 40 -5.50 11.94 -8.48
CA GLY A 40 -6.70 11.21 -8.07
C GLY A 40 -6.45 9.74 -7.70
N GLY A 41 -5.24 9.21 -7.90
CA GLY A 41 -4.83 7.87 -7.49
C GLY A 41 -4.28 7.81 -6.06
N ASP A 42 -3.33 6.89 -5.84
CA ASP A 42 -2.76 6.63 -4.52
C ASP A 42 -1.90 7.79 -4.02
N LYS A 43 -1.86 7.94 -2.69
CA LYS A 43 -0.95 8.86 -2.02
C LYS A 43 0.27 8.11 -1.50
N MET A 44 1.44 8.50 -2.01
CA MET A 44 2.71 7.98 -1.51
C MET A 44 2.91 8.39 -0.04
N ASN A 45 3.14 7.42 0.84
CA ASN A 45 3.40 7.69 2.25
C ASN A 45 4.87 8.11 2.52
N ALA A 46 5.18 8.45 3.76
CA ALA A 46 6.49 8.95 4.14
C ALA A 46 7.60 7.88 4.00
N ALA A 47 7.32 6.62 4.40
CA ALA A 47 8.28 5.52 4.34
C ALA A 47 8.68 5.21 2.90
N GLN A 48 7.71 5.12 2.00
CA GLN A 48 7.97 4.90 0.58
C GLN A 48 8.77 6.04 -0.05
N LYS A 49 8.41 7.31 0.26
CA LYS A 49 9.17 8.48 -0.22
C LYS A 49 10.62 8.47 0.26
N ASP A 50 10.84 8.18 1.54
CA ASP A 50 12.17 8.10 2.12
C ASP A 50 13.03 7.07 1.39
N VAL A 51 12.52 5.87 1.23
CA VAL A 51 13.24 4.78 0.56
C VAL A 51 13.55 5.12 -0.89
N ILE A 52 12.61 5.70 -1.65
CA ILE A 52 12.86 6.11 -3.04
C ILE A 52 14.00 7.11 -3.12
N VAL A 53 14.01 8.14 -2.27
CA VAL A 53 15.05 9.16 -2.25
C VAL A 53 16.42 8.57 -1.90
N ARG A 54 16.51 7.77 -0.82
CA ARG A 54 17.76 7.17 -0.36
C ARG A 54 18.29 6.15 -1.37
N MET A 55 17.43 5.33 -1.95
CA MET A 55 17.83 4.35 -2.95
C MET A 55 18.33 5.02 -4.22
N ALA A 56 17.65 6.05 -4.71
CA ALA A 56 18.11 6.83 -5.87
C ALA A 56 19.50 7.45 -5.58
N ALA A 57 19.68 8.07 -4.42
CA ALA A 57 20.97 8.65 -4.01
C ALA A 57 22.08 7.60 -3.92
N ALA A 58 21.80 6.44 -3.32
CA ALA A 58 22.75 5.33 -3.19
C ALA A 58 23.19 4.78 -4.56
N LEU A 59 22.25 4.60 -5.49
CA LEU A 59 22.55 4.13 -6.84
C LEU A 59 23.36 5.15 -7.64
N LEU A 60 22.97 6.42 -7.59
CA LEU A 60 23.74 7.49 -8.25
C LEU A 60 25.17 7.56 -7.73
N LYS A 61 25.37 7.48 -6.41
CA LYS A 61 26.73 7.43 -5.81
C LYS A 61 27.50 6.19 -6.25
N LYS A 62 26.88 5.01 -6.19
CA LYS A 62 27.51 3.73 -6.55
C LYS A 62 28.02 3.74 -8.00
N PHE A 63 27.24 4.27 -8.91
CA PHE A 63 27.57 4.29 -10.34
C PHE A 63 28.18 5.62 -10.81
N LYS A 64 28.50 6.53 -9.88
CA LYS A 64 29.10 7.85 -10.16
C LYS A 64 28.30 8.67 -11.17
N LEU A 65 26.98 8.63 -11.06
CA LEU A 65 26.04 9.35 -11.93
C LEU A 65 25.64 10.69 -11.30
N SER A 66 25.38 11.67 -12.14
CA SER A 66 24.84 12.96 -11.73
C SER A 66 23.31 12.87 -11.55
N PRO A 67 22.73 13.54 -10.52
CA PRO A 67 21.28 13.64 -10.39
C PRO A 67 20.60 14.30 -11.59
N GLU A 68 21.32 15.14 -12.36
CA GLU A 68 20.80 15.81 -13.55
C GLU A 68 20.51 14.85 -14.70
N THR A 69 21.33 13.80 -14.86
CA THR A 69 21.28 12.91 -16.03
C THR A 69 21.09 11.45 -15.69
N GLY A 70 21.33 11.06 -14.43
CA GLY A 70 21.28 9.66 -13.98
C GLY A 70 19.88 9.15 -13.67
N ILE A 71 18.85 10.00 -13.66
CA ILE A 71 17.45 9.64 -13.41
C ILE A 71 16.61 9.92 -14.65
N THR A 72 15.80 8.97 -15.03
CA THR A 72 14.78 9.14 -16.06
C THR A 72 13.46 8.54 -15.61
N TYR A 73 12.35 9.05 -16.13
CA TYR A 73 11.02 8.49 -15.91
C TYR A 73 10.55 7.79 -17.19
N HIS A 74 9.74 6.75 -17.06
CA HIS A 74 9.09 6.11 -18.19
C HIS A 74 8.29 7.11 -19.02
N ALA A 75 7.65 8.07 -18.36
CA ALA A 75 6.92 9.17 -18.99
C ALA A 75 7.77 10.06 -19.90
N TRP A 76 9.10 10.00 -19.84
CA TRP A 76 9.98 10.81 -20.69
C TRP A 76 10.44 10.09 -21.96
N TRP A 77 9.72 9.02 -22.32
CA TRP A 77 10.06 8.19 -23.49
C TRP A 77 8.82 7.94 -24.36
N THR A 78 9.04 7.80 -25.65
CA THR A 78 8.01 7.41 -26.62
C THR A 78 7.88 5.89 -26.67
N ASP A 79 6.81 5.37 -27.29
CA ASP A 79 6.59 3.93 -27.50
C ASP A 79 7.70 3.28 -28.35
N ASP A 80 8.29 4.02 -29.28
CA ASP A 80 9.42 3.56 -30.11
C ASP A 80 10.77 3.70 -29.42
N GLY A 81 10.81 4.17 -28.16
CA GLY A 81 12.02 4.24 -27.33
C GLY A 81 12.91 5.46 -27.57
N LYS A 82 12.34 6.57 -28.02
CA LYS A 82 13.05 7.86 -28.15
C LYS A 82 12.84 8.69 -26.89
N SER A 83 13.94 9.28 -26.38
CA SER A 83 13.86 10.17 -25.23
C SER A 83 13.20 11.49 -25.60
N LEU A 84 12.26 11.92 -24.73
CA LEU A 84 11.62 13.25 -24.79
C LEU A 84 12.25 14.22 -23.78
N GLY A 85 12.99 13.68 -22.78
CA GLY A 85 13.57 14.45 -21.70
C GLY A 85 12.57 14.99 -20.67
N THR A 86 11.28 14.92 -20.93
CA THR A 86 10.18 15.32 -20.05
C THR A 86 8.88 14.63 -20.46
N TYR A 87 7.86 14.68 -19.60
CA TYR A 87 6.52 14.22 -19.97
C TYR A 87 5.87 15.16 -21.00
N VAL A 88 5.37 14.58 -22.08
CA VAL A 88 4.59 15.24 -23.14
C VAL A 88 3.36 14.37 -23.41
N ALA A 89 2.18 14.83 -23.01
CA ALA A 89 0.95 14.04 -23.00
C ALA A 89 0.61 13.37 -24.36
N SER A 90 0.92 14.03 -25.48
CA SER A 90 0.64 13.53 -26.84
C SER A 90 1.72 12.58 -27.41
N ARG A 91 2.84 12.39 -26.70
CA ARG A 91 4.01 11.66 -27.22
C ARG A 91 4.58 10.64 -26.25
N SER A 92 4.36 10.83 -24.96
CA SER A 92 4.84 9.93 -23.91
C SER A 92 4.10 8.59 -23.97
N CYS A 93 4.83 7.50 -23.86
CA CYS A 93 4.24 6.15 -23.88
C CYS A 93 3.35 5.86 -22.66
N LYS A 94 3.63 6.48 -21.53
CA LYS A 94 2.89 6.32 -20.25
C LYS A 94 3.00 7.56 -19.38
N THR A 95 2.20 7.62 -18.32
CA THR A 95 2.29 8.64 -17.26
C THR A 95 3.30 8.31 -16.16
N CYS A 96 3.77 7.04 -16.11
CA CYS A 96 4.65 6.49 -15.06
C CYS A 96 5.92 7.34 -14.86
N PRO A 97 6.29 7.70 -13.63
CA PRO A 97 5.84 7.17 -12.33
C PRO A 97 4.51 7.72 -11.80
N GLY A 98 3.85 8.62 -12.52
CA GLY A 98 2.55 9.18 -12.19
C GLY A 98 2.55 10.70 -12.18
N THR A 99 1.43 11.29 -12.61
CA THR A 99 1.27 12.74 -12.76
C THR A 99 1.27 13.52 -11.44
N ALA A 100 1.18 12.83 -10.29
CA ALA A 100 1.32 13.39 -8.95
C ALA A 100 2.59 12.89 -8.20
N PHE A 101 3.42 12.06 -8.83
CA PHE A 101 4.64 11.50 -8.23
C PHE A 101 5.62 12.62 -7.85
N PHE A 102 5.90 12.82 -6.56
CA PHE A 102 6.67 13.94 -6.03
C PHE A 102 6.25 15.30 -6.64
N GLY A 103 4.95 15.50 -6.83
CA GLY A 103 4.37 16.73 -7.39
C GLY A 103 4.37 16.80 -8.91
N GLY A 104 4.68 15.71 -9.62
CA GLY A 104 4.53 15.59 -11.06
C GLY A 104 5.57 14.73 -11.75
N ASN A 105 5.28 14.36 -12.98
CA ASN A 105 6.15 13.52 -13.81
C ASN A 105 6.89 14.28 -14.93
N THR A 106 6.87 15.61 -14.90
CA THR A 106 7.66 16.44 -15.82
C THR A 106 9.09 16.62 -15.33
N ARG A 107 10.01 17.00 -16.23
CA ARG A 107 11.37 17.35 -15.87
C ARG A 107 11.41 18.50 -14.86
N ALA A 108 10.58 19.53 -15.05
CA ALA A 108 10.51 20.66 -14.12
C ALA A 108 10.05 20.23 -12.73
N SER A 109 9.07 19.31 -12.63
CA SER A 109 8.63 18.75 -11.35
C SER A 109 9.74 17.95 -10.67
N TYR A 110 10.48 17.13 -11.41
CA TYR A 110 11.64 16.40 -10.90
C TYR A 110 12.69 17.36 -10.35
N ASP A 111 13.08 18.35 -11.14
CA ASP A 111 14.11 19.34 -10.77
C ASP A 111 13.73 20.16 -9.54
N LYS A 112 12.43 20.47 -9.38
CA LYS A 112 11.91 21.25 -8.25
C LYS A 112 11.75 20.40 -6.98
N ASN A 113 11.28 19.17 -7.08
CA ASN A 113 10.79 18.43 -5.92
C ASN A 113 11.66 17.23 -5.52
N LEU A 114 11.96 16.30 -6.45
CA LEU A 114 12.68 15.07 -6.11
C LEU A 114 14.20 15.24 -6.14
N LYS A 115 14.74 15.90 -7.17
CA LYS A 115 16.20 16.08 -7.32
C LYS A 115 16.85 16.74 -6.09
N PRO A 116 16.30 17.82 -5.48
CA PRO A 116 16.90 18.41 -4.28
C PRO A 116 16.95 17.46 -3.09
N LEU A 117 15.96 16.57 -2.95
CA LEU A 117 15.94 15.56 -1.90
C LEU A 117 17.04 14.51 -2.12
N ILE A 118 17.20 14.06 -3.37
CA ILE A 118 18.28 13.12 -3.76
C ILE A 118 19.64 13.76 -3.48
N VAL A 119 19.86 15.02 -3.84
CA VAL A 119 21.12 15.73 -3.59
C VAL A 119 21.39 15.82 -2.08
N LYS A 120 20.39 16.16 -1.28
CA LYS A 120 20.53 16.16 0.20
C LYS A 120 20.91 14.77 0.72
N ALA A 121 20.30 13.72 0.20
CA ALA A 121 20.61 12.34 0.59
C ALA A 121 22.05 11.94 0.16
N MET A 122 22.49 12.36 -1.02
CA MET A 122 23.87 12.16 -1.47
C MET A 122 24.89 12.85 -0.57
N ASN A 123 24.54 14.02 -0.04
CA ASN A 123 25.41 14.83 0.84
C ASN A 123 25.27 14.47 2.33
N GLY A 124 24.43 13.50 2.68
CA GLY A 124 24.19 13.11 4.09
C GLY A 124 23.35 14.11 4.91
N THR A 125 22.71 15.08 4.27
CA THR A 125 21.89 16.12 4.90
C THR A 125 20.38 15.91 4.74
N TYR A 126 20.00 14.77 4.18
CA TYR A 126 18.59 14.39 4.00
C TYR A 126 18.07 13.76 5.29
N ASN A 127 17.32 14.55 6.04
CA ASN A 127 16.59 14.08 7.20
C ASN A 127 15.11 14.13 6.87
N VAL A 128 14.48 12.97 6.74
CA VAL A 128 13.03 12.87 6.87
C VAL A 128 12.76 12.96 8.37
N PRO A 129 11.85 13.79 8.82
CA PRO A 129 11.26 13.57 10.13
C PRO A 129 10.61 12.19 10.03
N VAL A 130 11.24 11.20 10.61
CA VAL A 130 10.56 9.95 10.93
C VAL A 130 9.45 10.40 11.87
N LYS A 131 8.21 10.45 11.41
CA LYS A 131 7.12 10.29 12.37
C LYS A 131 7.45 8.94 13.00
N GLU A 132 7.90 8.97 14.24
CA GLU A 132 7.85 7.78 15.07
C GLU A 132 6.46 7.24 14.85
N GLU A 133 6.36 6.05 14.24
CA GLU A 133 5.10 5.33 14.25
C GLU A 133 4.81 5.21 15.73
N GLU A 134 3.76 5.90 16.18
CA GLU A 134 3.32 5.75 17.56
C GLU A 134 3.10 4.25 17.71
N GLU A 135 4.00 3.60 18.44
CA GLU A 135 3.83 2.18 18.77
C GLU A 135 2.45 2.08 19.38
N VAL A 136 1.55 1.38 18.68
CA VAL A 136 0.20 1.18 19.17
C VAL A 136 0.34 0.40 20.46
N THR A 137 0.12 1.04 21.59
CA THR A 137 0.19 0.37 22.88
C THR A 137 -0.80 -0.78 22.92
N GLN A 138 -0.54 -1.79 23.75
CA GLN A 138 -1.47 -2.91 23.93
C GLN A 138 -2.88 -2.42 24.32
N GLU A 139 -2.96 -1.35 25.10
CA GLU A 139 -4.23 -0.73 25.48
C GLU A 139 -4.97 -0.12 24.27
N GLN A 140 -4.26 0.62 23.42
CA GLN A 140 -4.84 1.18 22.18
C GLN A 140 -5.29 0.08 21.22
N PHE A 141 -4.51 -0.99 21.09
CA PHE A 141 -4.86 -2.15 20.29
C PHE A 141 -6.13 -2.81 20.84
N ASN A 142 -6.18 -3.10 22.14
CA ASN A 142 -7.34 -3.71 22.78
C ASN A 142 -8.60 -2.83 22.59
N LYS A 143 -8.47 -1.52 22.81
CA LYS A 143 -9.59 -0.59 22.62
C LYS A 143 -10.10 -0.55 21.18
N ARG A 144 -9.22 -0.63 20.17
CA ARG A 144 -9.63 -0.74 18.76
C ARG A 144 -10.34 -2.05 18.51
N MET A 145 -9.78 -3.16 18.97
CA MET A 145 -10.38 -4.49 18.85
C MET A 145 -11.79 -4.53 19.48
N ASP A 146 -11.95 -4.02 20.69
CA ASP A 146 -13.24 -3.96 21.36
C ASP A 146 -14.27 -3.11 20.59
N THR A 147 -13.83 -2.00 20.03
CA THR A 147 -14.67 -1.12 19.20
C THR A 147 -15.11 -1.85 17.92
N ASP A 148 -14.20 -2.52 17.24
CA ASP A 148 -14.48 -3.24 16.00
C ASP A 148 -15.40 -4.44 16.25
N LEU A 149 -15.17 -5.20 17.34
CA LEU A 149 -16.02 -6.31 17.75
C LEU A 149 -17.42 -5.85 18.12
N ALA A 150 -17.54 -4.75 18.87
CA ALA A 150 -18.83 -4.14 19.19
C ALA A 150 -19.56 -3.61 17.94
N GLY A 151 -18.79 -3.10 16.96
CA GLY A 151 -19.32 -2.68 15.65
C GLY A 151 -19.86 -3.87 14.84
N LEU A 152 -19.13 -4.98 14.82
CA LEU A 152 -19.58 -6.22 14.16
C LEU A 152 -20.86 -6.76 14.80
N ALA A 153 -20.96 -6.77 16.12
CA ALA A 153 -22.14 -7.24 16.84
C ALA A 153 -23.42 -6.51 16.44
N LYS A 154 -23.32 -5.22 16.13
CA LYS A 154 -24.45 -4.37 15.72
C LYS A 154 -24.85 -4.51 14.25
N GLN A 155 -24.03 -5.16 13.42
CA GLN A 155 -24.34 -5.30 12.01
C GLN A 155 -25.51 -6.25 11.76
N GLN A 156 -26.34 -5.90 10.79
CA GLN A 156 -27.42 -6.78 10.37
C GLN A 156 -26.86 -8.04 9.69
N PRO A 157 -27.40 -9.23 10.01
CA PRO A 157 -27.00 -10.45 9.36
C PRO A 157 -27.42 -10.45 7.88
N ARG A 158 -26.68 -11.15 7.04
CA ARG A 158 -26.97 -11.24 5.61
C ARG A 158 -28.18 -12.13 5.33
N SER A 159 -28.92 -11.83 4.26
CA SER A 159 -30.18 -12.52 3.90
C SER A 159 -30.01 -14.03 3.68
N TRP A 160 -28.86 -14.49 3.13
CA TRP A 160 -28.62 -15.91 2.87
C TRP A 160 -28.72 -16.79 4.12
N SER A 161 -28.52 -16.24 5.31
CA SER A 161 -28.58 -16.98 6.59
C SER A 161 -29.96 -16.91 7.26
N GLU A 162 -30.94 -16.24 6.66
CA GLU A 162 -32.23 -15.96 7.29
C GLU A 162 -33.00 -17.21 7.69
N THR A 163 -33.12 -18.18 6.79
CA THR A 163 -33.82 -19.44 7.04
C THR A 163 -33.18 -20.23 8.20
N ALA A 164 -31.84 -20.34 8.20
CA ALA A 164 -31.11 -21.04 9.25
C ALA A 164 -31.23 -20.31 10.60
N ARG A 165 -31.22 -18.99 10.62
CA ARG A 165 -31.38 -18.19 11.84
C ARG A 165 -32.79 -18.36 12.42
N LYS A 166 -33.84 -18.23 11.60
CA LYS A 166 -35.22 -18.42 12.05
C LYS A 166 -35.47 -19.82 12.61
N TRP A 167 -34.89 -20.84 11.95
CA TRP A 167 -34.93 -22.20 12.46
C TRP A 167 -34.24 -22.32 13.81
N ALA A 168 -32.99 -21.84 13.96
CA ALA A 168 -32.23 -21.94 15.19
C ALA A 168 -32.85 -21.16 16.36
N GLU A 169 -33.48 -20.03 16.08
CA GLU A 169 -34.24 -19.26 17.06
C GLU A 169 -35.54 -19.98 17.45
N GLY A 170 -36.26 -20.51 16.47
CA GLY A 170 -37.53 -21.22 16.68
C GLY A 170 -37.39 -22.47 17.53
N ILE A 171 -36.29 -23.21 17.42
CA ILE A 171 -36.03 -24.38 18.29
C ILE A 171 -35.31 -24.00 19.60
N GLY A 172 -35.02 -22.71 19.87
CA GLY A 172 -34.35 -22.26 21.07
C GLY A 172 -32.88 -22.56 21.16
N LEU A 173 -32.23 -22.91 20.04
CA LEU A 173 -30.77 -23.13 19.95
C LEU A 173 -30.01 -21.82 20.20
N ILE A 174 -30.46 -20.73 19.56
CA ILE A 174 -29.93 -19.38 19.74
C ILE A 174 -30.93 -18.53 20.50
N LYS A 175 -30.60 -18.16 21.75
CA LYS A 175 -31.47 -17.37 22.62
C LYS A 175 -31.10 -15.88 22.64
N GLY A 176 -29.86 -15.52 22.35
CA GLY A 176 -29.35 -14.16 22.51
C GLY A 176 -28.71 -13.91 23.87
N ASP A 177 -28.33 -12.65 24.11
CA ASP A 177 -27.88 -12.14 25.41
C ASP A 177 -29.07 -11.76 26.30
N ASP A 178 -28.82 -11.27 27.53
CA ASP A 178 -29.86 -10.87 28.49
C ASP A 178 -30.79 -9.75 27.99
N LYS A 179 -30.38 -9.05 26.92
CA LYS A 179 -31.19 -8.01 26.24
C LYS A 179 -31.88 -8.53 24.98
N GLY A 180 -31.74 -9.83 24.69
CA GLY A 180 -32.31 -10.47 23.50
C GLY A 180 -31.54 -10.26 22.21
N ASN A 181 -30.34 -9.63 22.23
CA ASN A 181 -29.52 -9.44 21.03
C ASN A 181 -28.91 -10.76 20.61
N LYS A 182 -29.05 -11.13 19.36
CA LYS A 182 -28.49 -12.39 18.79
C LYS A 182 -27.07 -12.27 18.32
N ASN A 183 -26.58 -11.06 18.05
CA ASN A 183 -25.21 -10.73 17.69
C ASN A 183 -24.61 -11.61 16.58
N TYR A 184 -25.37 -11.92 15.54
CA TYR A 184 -25.04 -12.89 14.49
C TYR A 184 -23.74 -12.60 13.72
N LYS A 185 -23.23 -11.39 13.82
CA LYS A 185 -21.96 -10.97 13.20
C LYS A 185 -20.78 -11.00 14.17
N SER A 186 -21.00 -11.31 15.44
CA SER A 186 -19.93 -11.49 16.41
C SER A 186 -19.18 -12.79 16.19
N PHE A 187 -17.94 -12.83 16.67
CA PHE A 187 -17.20 -14.08 16.78
C PHE A 187 -17.87 -15.00 17.79
N CYS A 188 -17.86 -16.30 17.50
CA CYS A 188 -18.36 -17.31 18.43
C CYS A 188 -17.20 -17.83 19.27
N THR A 189 -17.32 -17.75 20.60
CA THR A 189 -16.33 -18.35 21.49
C THR A 189 -16.49 -19.87 21.53
N ARG A 190 -15.43 -20.59 21.99
CA ARG A 190 -15.51 -22.03 22.17
C ARG A 190 -16.57 -22.42 23.18
N GLU A 191 -16.77 -21.64 24.24
CA GLU A 191 -17.83 -21.85 25.24
C GLU A 191 -19.22 -21.72 24.62
N GLN A 192 -19.45 -20.70 23.80
CA GLN A 192 -20.71 -20.52 23.08
C GLN A 192 -20.99 -21.70 22.13
N MET A 193 -19.95 -22.16 21.42
CA MET A 193 -20.08 -23.31 20.52
C MET A 193 -20.45 -24.59 21.31
N VAL A 194 -19.76 -24.86 22.41
CA VAL A 194 -20.06 -26.02 23.27
C VAL A 194 -21.49 -25.92 23.82
N GLN A 195 -21.92 -24.73 24.23
CA GLN A 195 -23.29 -24.49 24.71
C GLN A 195 -24.34 -24.71 23.61
N PHE A 196 -24.04 -24.33 22.36
CA PHE A 196 -24.95 -24.63 21.24
C PHE A 196 -25.06 -26.12 20.97
N LEU A 197 -23.92 -26.83 20.95
CA LEU A 197 -23.91 -28.29 20.77
C LEU A 197 -24.63 -29.01 21.90
N TYR A 198 -24.46 -28.59 23.15
CA TYR A 198 -25.13 -29.15 24.29
C TYR A 198 -26.67 -28.98 24.21
N ARG A 199 -27.13 -27.79 23.85
CA ARG A 199 -28.56 -27.56 23.63
C ARG A 199 -29.11 -28.40 22.47
N PHE A 200 -28.34 -28.48 21.37
CA PHE A 200 -28.74 -29.25 20.16
C PHE A 200 -28.90 -30.74 20.46
N LYS A 201 -28.05 -31.31 21.33
CA LYS A 201 -28.10 -32.72 21.74
C LYS A 201 -29.47 -33.09 22.34
N ASP A 202 -30.06 -32.18 23.10
CA ASP A 202 -31.32 -32.43 23.81
C ASP A 202 -32.56 -32.03 22.99
N MET A 203 -32.39 -31.52 21.79
CA MET A 203 -33.44 -31.20 20.83
C MET A 203 -33.76 -32.42 19.99
N LYS A 204 -34.70 -33.26 20.44
CA LYS A 204 -35.24 -34.38 19.66
C LYS A 204 -36.57 -33.98 19.02
#